data_37e5fd851125eba290be2ef302cb3c56
#
_entry.id   37e5fd851125eba290be2ef302cb3c56
#
_cell.length_a   1.000
_cell.length_b   1.000
_cell.length_c   1.000
_cell.angle_alpha   90.00
_cell.angle_beta   90.00
_cell.angle_gamma   90.00
#
_symmetry.space_group_name_H-M   'P 1'
#
loop_
_entity.id
_entity.type
_entity.pdbx_description
1 polymer ?
#
loop_
_entity_poly.entity_id
_entity_poly.type
_entity_poly.pdbx_seq_one_letter_code
_entity_poly.pdbx_strand_id
1 'polypeptide(L)'
;MNKKMKKILAAGLIASLSIGLMACEKKDNRREDHPEEVESVEASKAGMSNEMIKPADYAWQVKDTYEFPYMGAKITLPKTLQDMMTKKDVIMLDDQSLGDKNEIKYAMLTFSALTEEDKNKEIPKMGDEYPKWLEAIKRAGTLGIYEKSMDEAAISKVTKCDTHTKLGESQDGKYNYYLSTVGDVDQSIQDALKEVKLETMERTPMAENGYVFQEKEMEQTSDAKSVAPFETQDIDGKAFTDADFAKNKLTMVNVFATWCTACIQEIPDLEKLNEEMKDKGVGVVGVVMDTHEDGKDIPEALDKAKAIQSKLKTTYPFLKPDDKLMNGRLQGIQALPETFFVDSKGNIVGETYSGAKSLEEWKTIVEKELKNVK
;
A
#
# COMPACT_ATOMS: atom_id res chain seq x y z
N MET A 1 -12.48 -10.02 1.18
CA MET A 1 -11.56 -9.11 0.45
C MET A 1 -11.28 -9.69 -0.93
N ASN A 2 -11.54 -8.96 -2.00
CA ASN A 2 -11.29 -9.46 -3.36
C ASN A 2 -9.79 -9.79 -3.49
N LYS A 3 -9.41 -10.92 -4.13
CA LYS A 3 -8.01 -11.28 -4.42
C LYS A 3 -7.19 -10.11 -4.99
N LYS A 4 -7.87 -9.18 -5.66
CA LYS A 4 -7.30 -7.94 -6.21
C LYS A 4 -6.78 -6.99 -5.11
N MET A 5 -7.45 -6.87 -4.01
CA MET A 5 -7.08 -5.93 -2.94
C MET A 5 -5.90 -6.42 -2.08
N LYS A 6 -5.80 -7.75 -1.84
CA LYS A 6 -4.65 -8.32 -1.12
C LYS A 6 -3.32 -8.03 -1.82
N LYS A 7 -3.33 -7.94 -3.16
CA LYS A 7 -2.11 -7.74 -3.96
C LYS A 7 -1.65 -6.28 -4.04
N ILE A 8 -2.58 -5.33 -4.09
CA ILE A 8 -2.24 -3.88 -4.16
C ILE A 8 -1.56 -3.43 -2.86
N LEU A 9 -2.07 -3.86 -1.72
CA LEU A 9 -1.51 -3.52 -0.41
C LEU A 9 -0.15 -4.18 -0.13
N ALA A 10 0.12 -5.32 -0.77
CA ALA A 10 1.39 -6.01 -0.61
C ALA A 10 2.53 -5.34 -1.38
N ALA A 11 2.27 -4.77 -2.57
CA ALA A 11 3.28 -4.06 -3.34
C ALA A 11 3.81 -2.81 -2.61
N GLY A 12 2.92 -2.06 -1.91
CA GLY A 12 3.30 -0.91 -1.10
C GLY A 12 4.16 -1.24 0.13
N LEU A 13 4.01 -2.45 0.69
CA LEU A 13 4.76 -2.88 1.87
C LEU A 13 6.21 -3.31 1.56
N ILE A 14 6.48 -3.73 0.33
CA ILE A 14 7.80 -4.24 -0.07
C ILE A 14 8.70 -3.10 -0.55
N ALA A 15 8.14 -2.05 -1.15
CA ALA A 15 8.91 -0.86 -1.54
C ALA A 15 9.53 -0.13 -0.32
N SER A 16 8.92 -0.23 0.88
CA SER A 16 9.47 0.34 2.10
C SER A 16 10.64 -0.45 2.71
N LEU A 17 10.88 -1.69 2.26
CA LEU A 17 12.00 -2.52 2.75
C LEU A 17 13.31 -2.30 1.99
N SER A 18 13.26 -1.70 0.80
CA SER A 18 14.45 -1.40 -0.01
C SER A 18 15.21 -0.12 0.40
N ILE A 19 14.63 0.71 1.30
CA ILE A 19 15.23 1.99 1.74
C ILE A 19 16.20 1.83 2.93
N GLY A 20 16.29 0.64 3.54
CA GLY A 20 17.04 0.39 4.78
C GLY A 20 18.53 0.04 4.67
N LEU A 21 19.15 0.04 3.49
CA LEU A 21 20.51 -0.49 3.31
C LEU A 21 21.55 0.50 2.75
N MET A 22 21.34 1.80 2.90
CA MET A 22 22.44 2.76 2.64
C MET A 22 22.51 3.84 3.72
N ALA A 23 23.20 3.54 4.81
CA ALA A 23 24.01 4.52 5.57
C ALA A 23 24.73 3.80 6.70
N CYS A 24 26.02 3.73 6.64
CA CYS A 24 26.96 4.37 7.54
C CYS A 24 28.30 3.68 7.53
N GLU A 25 29.18 4.25 6.76
CA GLU A 25 30.59 4.24 7.10
C GLU A 25 30.92 5.64 7.61
N LYS A 26 31.07 5.80 8.94
CA LYS A 26 31.90 6.87 9.53
C LYS A 26 32.51 6.39 10.85
N LYS A 27 33.81 6.56 10.85
CA LYS A 27 34.80 6.27 11.88
C LYS A 27 34.61 7.05 13.18
N ASP A 28 34.93 6.30 14.25
CA ASP A 28 35.82 6.66 15.38
C ASP A 28 35.43 7.76 16.39
N ASN A 29 35.20 7.37 17.64
CA ASN A 29 36.09 7.55 18.79
C ASN A 29 35.41 7.27 20.14
N ARG A 30 35.99 6.26 20.83
CA ARG A 30 36.18 6.13 22.30
C ARG A 30 35.11 6.60 23.29
N ARG A 31 34.55 5.69 24.09
CA ARG A 31 34.86 5.50 25.54
C ARG A 31 33.98 4.42 26.19
N GLU A 32 34.67 3.48 26.81
CA GLU A 32 34.55 2.86 28.15
C GLU A 32 33.18 2.30 28.62
N ASP A 33 33.25 0.98 28.83
CA ASP A 33 32.62 0.10 29.82
C ASP A 33 31.24 0.42 30.39
N HIS A 34 30.26 -0.40 29.96
CA HIS A 34 29.29 -1.00 30.89
C HIS A 34 28.74 -2.33 30.29
N PRO A 35 28.73 -3.43 31.06
CA PRO A 35 28.25 -4.73 30.61
C PRO A 35 26.78 -4.92 31.00
N GLU A 36 25.84 -4.51 30.15
CA GLU A 36 24.41 -4.82 30.29
C GLU A 36 23.63 -4.63 28.95
N GLU A 37 24.07 -5.26 27.85
CA GLU A 37 23.32 -5.23 26.58
C GLU A 37 23.43 -6.53 25.77
N VAL A 38 23.24 -7.69 26.40
CA VAL A 38 23.22 -8.97 25.64
C VAL A 38 21.84 -9.67 25.64
N GLU A 39 20.89 -9.21 26.45
CA GLU A 39 19.55 -9.85 26.50
C GLU A 39 18.50 -9.28 25.53
N SER A 40 18.73 -8.14 24.86
CA SER A 40 17.71 -7.51 24.03
C SER A 40 17.68 -8.00 22.55
N VAL A 41 18.75 -8.66 22.08
CA VAL A 41 18.84 -9.10 20.67
C VAL A 41 18.23 -10.50 20.42
N GLU A 42 18.18 -11.36 21.44
CA GLU A 42 17.54 -12.68 21.29
C GLU A 42 16.02 -12.66 21.49
N ALA A 43 15.48 -11.70 22.23
CA ALA A 43 14.03 -11.57 22.41
C ALA A 43 13.30 -11.04 21.16
N SER A 44 14.00 -10.34 20.25
CA SER A 44 13.43 -9.85 19.01
C SER A 44 13.32 -10.92 17.90
N LYS A 45 14.03 -12.04 18.03
CA LYS A 45 13.96 -13.16 17.09
C LYS A 45 12.83 -14.15 17.34
N ALA A 46 12.26 -14.17 18.54
CA ALA A 46 11.21 -15.11 18.94
C ALA A 46 9.79 -14.74 18.47
N GLY A 47 9.62 -13.61 17.75
CA GLY A 47 8.32 -13.13 17.22
C GLY A 47 8.26 -13.00 15.70
N MET A 48 9.28 -13.42 14.96
CA MET A 48 9.25 -13.39 13.50
C MET A 48 8.39 -14.56 13.00
N SER A 49 7.25 -14.23 12.42
CA SER A 49 6.40 -15.24 11.78
C SER A 49 7.19 -15.95 10.67
N ASN A 50 7.20 -17.29 10.70
CA ASN A 50 7.72 -18.13 9.60
C ASN A 50 6.76 -18.09 8.39
N GLU A 51 6.09 -16.98 8.14
CA GLU A 51 5.17 -16.83 7.03
C GLU A 51 5.95 -16.91 5.72
N MET A 52 5.62 -17.90 4.91
CA MET A 52 6.15 -18.07 3.57
C MET A 52 5.29 -17.31 2.57
N ILE A 53 5.92 -16.65 1.61
CA ILE A 53 5.25 -15.91 0.55
C ILE A 53 5.76 -16.37 -0.81
N LYS A 54 4.91 -16.21 -1.83
CA LYS A 54 5.35 -16.30 -3.23
C LYS A 54 5.63 -14.88 -3.75
N PRO A 55 6.89 -14.51 -4.01
CA PRO A 55 7.23 -13.15 -4.46
C PRO A 55 6.45 -12.70 -5.70
N ALA A 56 6.20 -13.63 -6.63
CA ALA A 56 5.44 -13.36 -7.85
C ALA A 56 3.99 -12.90 -7.59
N ASP A 57 3.45 -13.11 -6.38
CA ASP A 57 2.11 -12.64 -6.00
C ASP A 57 2.09 -11.15 -5.61
N TYR A 58 3.25 -10.55 -5.41
CA TYR A 58 3.41 -9.14 -5.06
C TYR A 58 3.61 -8.23 -6.27
N ALA A 59 3.61 -8.79 -7.47
CA ALA A 59 3.64 -8.01 -8.70
C ALA A 59 2.40 -7.11 -8.83
N TRP A 60 2.57 -6.01 -9.57
CA TRP A 60 1.48 -5.11 -9.92
C TRP A 60 0.33 -5.87 -10.55
N GLN A 61 -0.89 -5.49 -10.15
CA GLN A 61 -2.09 -6.04 -10.77
C GLN A 61 -2.20 -5.61 -12.23
N VAL A 62 -2.68 -6.54 -13.05
CA VAL A 62 -2.84 -6.29 -14.47
C VAL A 62 -3.99 -5.32 -14.70
N LYS A 63 -3.67 -4.18 -15.31
CA LYS A 63 -4.60 -3.19 -15.82
C LYS A 63 -4.22 -2.87 -17.27
N ASP A 64 -5.13 -2.31 -18.03
CA ASP A 64 -4.83 -1.75 -19.35
C ASP A 64 -4.06 -0.44 -19.24
N THR A 65 -4.36 0.37 -18.22
CA THR A 65 -3.78 1.70 -18.03
C THR A 65 -3.46 1.95 -16.54
N TYR A 66 -2.32 2.64 -16.31
CA TYR A 66 -1.88 3.12 -15.01
C TYR A 66 -1.61 4.62 -15.09
N GLU A 67 -2.05 5.37 -14.09
CA GLU A 67 -1.74 6.80 -13.97
C GLU A 67 -0.90 7.02 -12.69
N PHE A 68 0.30 7.57 -12.88
CA PHE A 68 1.24 7.88 -11.80
C PHE A 68 1.50 9.38 -11.74
N PRO A 69 0.71 10.14 -10.95
CA PRO A 69 0.79 11.61 -10.91
C PRO A 69 2.17 12.13 -10.48
N TYR A 70 2.83 11.45 -9.54
CA TYR A 70 4.16 11.86 -9.07
C TYR A 70 5.26 11.57 -10.09
N MET A 71 5.09 10.53 -10.90
CA MET A 71 5.94 10.26 -12.05
C MET A 71 5.60 11.17 -13.24
N GLY A 72 4.38 11.71 -13.28
CA GLY A 72 3.86 12.50 -14.39
C GLY A 72 3.63 11.69 -15.66
N ALA A 73 3.17 10.45 -15.52
CA ALA A 73 3.01 9.51 -16.61
C ALA A 73 1.71 8.72 -16.52
N LYS A 74 1.07 8.61 -17.68
CA LYS A 74 0.01 7.63 -17.94
C LYS A 74 0.57 6.56 -18.87
N ILE A 75 0.46 5.31 -18.45
CA ILE A 75 1.09 4.16 -19.12
C ILE A 75 -0.02 3.20 -19.54
N THR A 76 -0.08 2.88 -20.84
CA THR A 76 -1.04 1.91 -21.38
C THR A 76 -0.28 0.67 -21.85
N LEU A 77 -0.68 -0.48 -21.33
CA LEU A 77 -0.09 -1.78 -21.68
C LEU A 77 -0.83 -2.41 -22.85
N PRO A 78 -0.12 -2.96 -23.86
CA PRO A 78 -0.73 -3.72 -24.91
C PRO A 78 -1.35 -5.02 -24.37
N LYS A 79 -2.39 -5.52 -25.05
CA LYS A 79 -3.11 -6.73 -24.64
C LYS A 79 -2.20 -7.96 -24.51
N THR A 80 -1.22 -8.08 -25.39
CA THR A 80 -0.21 -9.14 -25.37
C THR A 80 0.56 -9.16 -24.06
N LEU A 81 1.01 -8.01 -23.57
CA LEU A 81 1.73 -7.89 -22.29
C LEU A 81 0.80 -8.16 -21.10
N GLN A 82 -0.43 -7.66 -21.14
CA GLN A 82 -1.44 -7.94 -20.11
C GLN A 82 -1.70 -9.45 -19.99
N ASP A 83 -1.79 -10.17 -21.12
CA ASP A 83 -2.02 -11.63 -21.12
C ASP A 83 -0.83 -12.40 -20.53
N MET A 84 0.42 -11.97 -20.84
CA MET A 84 1.63 -12.52 -20.21
C MET A 84 1.65 -12.24 -18.70
N MET A 85 1.30 -11.04 -18.28
CA MET A 85 1.25 -10.68 -16.86
C MET A 85 0.14 -11.43 -16.11
N THR A 86 -1.00 -11.67 -16.74
CA THR A 86 -2.08 -12.47 -16.16
C THR A 86 -1.66 -13.91 -15.88
N LYS A 87 -0.81 -14.49 -16.77
CA LYS A 87 -0.23 -15.81 -16.62
C LYS A 87 1.02 -15.83 -15.72
N LYS A 88 1.51 -14.65 -15.33
CA LYS A 88 2.79 -14.46 -14.66
C LYS A 88 4.01 -14.91 -15.47
N ASP A 89 3.89 -15.02 -16.80
CA ASP A 89 5.04 -15.22 -17.68
C ASP A 89 5.96 -13.99 -17.64
N VAL A 90 5.35 -12.82 -17.46
CA VAL A 90 6.01 -11.55 -17.15
C VAL A 90 5.35 -10.96 -15.91
N ILE A 91 6.15 -10.40 -15.01
CA ILE A 91 5.64 -9.59 -13.90
C ILE A 91 6.12 -8.15 -14.02
N MET A 92 5.35 -7.23 -13.46
CA MET A 92 5.70 -5.82 -13.33
C MET A 92 5.88 -5.47 -11.86
N LEU A 93 7.02 -4.88 -11.53
CA LEU A 93 7.37 -4.35 -10.20
C LEU A 93 7.83 -2.91 -10.36
N ASP A 94 8.01 -2.20 -9.28
CA ASP A 94 8.55 -0.83 -9.28
C ASP A 94 9.89 -0.76 -8.54
N ASP A 95 10.68 0.24 -8.91
CA ASP A 95 11.93 0.60 -8.26
C ASP A 95 12.13 2.11 -8.36
N GLN A 96 12.65 2.72 -7.31
CA GLN A 96 12.89 4.17 -7.27
C GLN A 96 14.10 4.53 -6.42
N SER A 97 14.71 5.67 -6.76
CA SER A 97 15.74 6.32 -5.94
C SER A 97 15.43 7.81 -5.85
N LEU A 98 15.45 8.32 -4.64
CA LEU A 98 15.21 9.72 -4.32
C LEU A 98 16.47 10.38 -3.78
N GLY A 99 16.56 11.69 -3.90
CA GLY A 99 17.55 12.52 -3.25
C GLY A 99 17.11 12.97 -1.86
N ASP A 100 17.94 13.80 -1.21
CA ASP A 100 17.76 14.22 0.18
C ASP A 100 16.50 15.08 0.42
N LYS A 101 15.93 15.65 -0.64
CA LYS A 101 14.71 16.48 -0.61
C LYS A 101 13.53 15.79 -1.30
N ASN A 102 13.55 14.48 -1.36
CA ASN A 102 12.59 13.66 -2.10
C ASN A 102 12.52 13.99 -3.61
N GLU A 103 13.55 14.61 -4.18
CA GLU A 103 13.64 14.73 -5.64
C GLU A 103 13.90 13.35 -6.26
N ILE A 104 13.20 13.05 -7.34
CA ILE A 104 13.36 11.79 -8.06
C ILE A 104 14.73 11.78 -8.75
N LYS A 105 15.60 10.84 -8.42
CA LYS A 105 16.76 10.51 -9.24
C LYS A 105 16.36 9.61 -10.40
N TYR A 106 15.68 8.52 -10.08
CA TYR A 106 14.95 7.71 -11.06
C TYR A 106 13.74 7.06 -10.38
N ALA A 107 12.74 6.71 -11.19
CA ALA A 107 11.64 5.85 -10.82
C ALA A 107 11.22 5.03 -12.04
N MET A 108 11.12 3.72 -11.92
CA MET A 108 10.86 2.84 -13.06
C MET A 108 9.99 1.65 -12.71
N LEU A 109 9.11 1.30 -13.62
CA LEU A 109 8.45 0.00 -13.65
C LEU A 109 9.42 -0.99 -14.29
N THR A 110 9.57 -2.14 -13.67
CA THR A 110 10.47 -3.19 -14.11
C THR A 110 9.67 -4.40 -14.56
N PHE A 111 9.93 -4.86 -15.78
CA PHE A 111 9.32 -6.06 -16.34
C PHE A 111 10.32 -7.19 -16.28
N SER A 112 9.93 -8.32 -15.67
CA SER A 112 10.80 -9.50 -15.54
C SER A 112 10.07 -10.75 -16.03
N ALA A 113 10.75 -11.56 -16.83
CA ALA A 113 10.26 -12.85 -17.28
C ALA A 113 10.46 -13.89 -16.17
N LEU A 114 9.45 -14.72 -15.90
CA LEU A 114 9.48 -15.76 -14.89
C LEU A 114 9.42 -17.16 -15.50
N THR A 115 10.26 -18.05 -14.99
CA THR A 115 10.11 -19.49 -15.19
C THR A 115 9.00 -20.05 -14.30
N GLU A 116 8.55 -21.29 -14.55
CA GLU A 116 7.58 -21.95 -13.66
C GLU A 116 8.13 -22.13 -12.23
N GLU A 117 9.45 -22.25 -12.07
CA GLU A 117 10.11 -22.30 -10.77
C GLU A 117 9.99 -20.96 -10.07
N ASP A 118 10.28 -19.83 -10.76
CA ASP A 118 10.18 -18.47 -10.20
C ASP A 118 8.75 -18.12 -9.76
N LYS A 119 7.75 -18.52 -10.55
CA LYS A 119 6.33 -18.29 -10.25
C LYS A 119 5.88 -18.95 -8.95
N ASN A 120 6.43 -20.14 -8.67
CA ASN A 120 6.02 -20.99 -7.56
C ASN A 120 6.97 -20.96 -6.37
N LYS A 121 8.08 -20.22 -6.47
CA LYS A 121 9.07 -20.12 -5.40
C LYS A 121 8.44 -19.53 -4.15
N GLU A 122 8.60 -20.21 -3.03
CA GLU A 122 8.21 -19.74 -1.72
C GLU A 122 9.45 -19.28 -0.95
N ILE A 123 9.38 -18.11 -0.32
CA ILE A 123 10.46 -17.54 0.48
C ILE A 123 9.90 -17.04 1.81
N PRO A 124 10.72 -16.94 2.88
CA PRO A 124 10.31 -16.25 4.08
C PRO A 124 9.91 -14.80 3.77
N LYS A 125 8.82 -14.33 4.37
CA LYS A 125 8.31 -12.95 4.21
C LYS A 125 9.32 -11.91 4.69
N MET A 126 10.11 -12.27 5.69
CA MET A 126 11.13 -11.42 6.30
C MET A 126 12.51 -11.99 6.00
N GLY A 127 13.48 -11.10 5.79
CA GLY A 127 14.87 -11.46 5.50
C GLY A 127 15.35 -10.99 4.14
N ASP A 128 16.44 -11.58 3.66
CA ASP A 128 17.16 -11.19 2.45
C ASP A 128 16.83 -12.06 1.21
N GLU A 129 15.87 -12.99 1.33
CA GLU A 129 15.51 -13.89 0.23
C GLU A 129 14.75 -13.18 -0.88
N TYR A 130 13.94 -12.15 -0.56
CA TYR A 130 13.21 -11.40 -1.57
C TYR A 130 14.15 -10.58 -2.50
N PRO A 131 15.12 -9.81 -1.97
CA PRO A 131 16.13 -9.16 -2.81
C PRO A 131 16.92 -10.15 -3.69
N LYS A 132 17.31 -11.31 -3.14
CA LYS A 132 17.99 -12.35 -3.91
C LYS A 132 17.14 -12.90 -5.05
N TRP A 133 15.85 -13.11 -4.80
CA TRP A 133 14.91 -13.54 -5.83
C TRP A 133 14.76 -12.46 -6.92
N LEU A 134 14.64 -11.17 -6.55
CA LEU A 134 14.58 -10.05 -7.49
C LEU A 134 15.83 -9.96 -8.38
N GLU A 135 16.99 -10.30 -7.83
CA GLU A 135 18.24 -10.31 -8.59
C GLU A 135 18.36 -11.52 -9.53
N ALA A 136 17.75 -12.64 -9.16
CA ALA A 136 17.81 -13.89 -9.91
C ALA A 136 16.84 -13.95 -11.09
N ILE A 137 15.65 -13.31 -10.99
CA ILE A 137 14.66 -13.32 -12.08
C ILE A 137 15.16 -12.52 -13.29
N LYS A 138 14.79 -12.98 -14.47
CA LYS A 138 15.31 -12.43 -15.73
C LYS A 138 14.66 -11.09 -16.07
N ARG A 139 15.43 -9.99 -15.99
CA ARG A 139 15.01 -8.67 -16.46
C ARG A 139 14.65 -8.72 -17.95
N ALA A 140 13.48 -8.23 -18.34
CA ALA A 140 13.06 -8.09 -19.73
C ALA A 140 13.15 -6.64 -20.20
N GLY A 141 12.81 -5.70 -19.32
CA GLY A 141 12.91 -4.28 -19.62
C GLY A 141 12.42 -3.41 -18.46
N THR A 142 12.53 -2.10 -18.65
CA THR A 142 12.03 -1.10 -17.71
C THR A 142 11.37 0.05 -18.46
N LEU A 143 10.37 0.67 -17.85
CA LEU A 143 9.79 1.93 -18.28
C LEU A 143 9.88 2.92 -17.13
N GLY A 144 10.60 4.03 -17.31
CA GLY A 144 10.87 4.91 -16.18
C GLY A 144 11.12 6.36 -16.53
N ILE A 145 11.21 7.14 -15.47
CA ILE A 145 11.61 8.56 -15.45
C ILE A 145 12.98 8.66 -14.79
N TYR A 146 13.88 9.47 -15.39
CA TYR A 146 15.27 9.61 -14.96
C TYR A 146 15.64 11.09 -14.97
N GLU A 147 16.34 11.55 -13.94
CA GLU A 147 16.90 12.89 -13.92
C GLU A 147 17.77 13.16 -15.16
N LYS A 148 17.66 14.34 -15.77
CA LYS A 148 18.41 14.67 -17.00
C LYS A 148 19.93 14.62 -16.85
N SER A 149 20.42 14.67 -15.62
CA SER A 149 21.86 14.52 -15.32
C SER A 149 22.36 13.06 -15.48
N MET A 150 21.45 12.09 -15.52
CA MET A 150 21.84 10.68 -15.70
C MET A 150 22.17 10.39 -17.17
N ASP A 151 23.41 9.97 -17.42
CA ASP A 151 23.86 9.50 -18.74
C ASP A 151 23.42 8.06 -19.01
N GLU A 152 23.61 7.58 -20.23
CA GLU A 152 23.27 6.20 -20.62
C GLU A 152 23.94 5.15 -19.75
N ALA A 153 25.17 5.36 -19.32
CA ALA A 153 25.88 4.41 -18.47
C ALA A 153 25.23 4.30 -17.08
N ALA A 154 24.80 5.43 -16.52
CA ALA A 154 24.07 5.46 -15.27
C ALA A 154 22.69 4.81 -15.41
N ILE A 155 21.98 5.05 -16.52
CA ILE A 155 20.70 4.41 -16.82
C ILE A 155 20.87 2.90 -16.98
N SER A 156 21.86 2.43 -17.76
CA SER A 156 22.16 1.00 -17.92
C SER A 156 22.42 0.31 -16.58
N LYS A 157 23.15 0.99 -15.69
CA LYS A 157 23.47 0.46 -14.36
C LYS A 157 22.24 0.21 -13.50
N VAL A 158 21.27 1.14 -13.47
CA VAL A 158 20.07 1.01 -12.63
C VAL A 158 19.00 0.14 -13.28
N THR A 159 18.86 0.19 -14.61
CA THR A 159 17.87 -0.60 -15.36
C THR A 159 18.30 -2.05 -15.54
N LYS A 160 19.62 -2.31 -15.55
CA LYS A 160 20.24 -3.58 -15.97
C LYS A 160 19.86 -3.93 -17.43
N CYS A 161 19.66 -2.90 -18.27
CA CYS A 161 19.33 -3.01 -19.69
C CYS A 161 20.45 -2.39 -20.52
N ASP A 162 20.56 -2.83 -21.78
CA ASP A 162 21.59 -2.43 -22.74
C ASP A 162 21.09 -1.53 -23.87
N THR A 163 19.78 -1.43 -24.05
CA THR A 163 19.16 -0.58 -25.07
C THR A 163 18.16 0.38 -24.40
N HIS A 164 18.31 1.68 -24.72
CA HIS A 164 17.50 2.76 -24.14
C HIS A 164 16.83 3.58 -25.24
N THR A 165 15.49 3.53 -25.27
CA THR A 165 14.69 4.34 -26.19
C THR A 165 14.06 5.49 -25.43
N LYS A 166 14.45 6.74 -25.75
CA LYS A 166 13.82 7.92 -25.17
C LYS A 166 12.39 8.05 -25.68
N LEU A 167 11.43 8.11 -24.76
CA LEU A 167 10.00 8.26 -25.06
C LEU A 167 9.53 9.71 -24.97
N GLY A 168 10.24 10.56 -24.26
CA GLY A 168 9.86 11.95 -24.08
C GLY A 168 10.56 12.63 -22.91
N GLU A 169 10.07 13.80 -22.56
CA GLU A 169 10.52 14.58 -21.41
C GLU A 169 9.31 14.93 -20.51
N SER A 170 9.58 15.09 -19.21
CA SER A 170 8.56 15.58 -18.28
C SER A 170 8.16 17.02 -18.62
N GLN A 171 6.90 17.40 -18.33
CA GLN A 171 6.40 18.74 -18.65
C GLN A 171 7.18 19.85 -17.93
N ASP A 172 7.73 19.58 -16.74
CA ASP A 172 8.60 20.48 -15.98
C ASP A 172 10.05 20.55 -16.54
N GLY A 173 10.36 19.76 -17.57
CA GLY A 173 11.64 19.76 -18.25
C GLY A 173 12.82 19.20 -17.45
N LYS A 174 12.60 18.58 -16.29
CA LYS A 174 13.66 18.10 -15.39
C LYS A 174 14.08 16.66 -15.66
N TYR A 175 13.24 15.87 -16.29
CA TYR A 175 13.40 14.43 -16.45
C TYR A 175 13.23 13.98 -17.89
N ASN A 176 13.81 12.84 -18.20
CA ASN A 176 13.58 12.08 -19.42
C ASN A 176 12.86 10.77 -19.11
N TYR A 177 11.97 10.33 -20.01
CA TYR A 177 11.36 9.01 -19.95
C TYR A 177 12.06 8.08 -20.94
N TYR A 178 12.37 6.87 -20.48
CA TYR A 178 12.97 5.83 -21.29
C TYR A 178 12.23 4.50 -21.16
N LEU A 179 12.06 3.83 -22.28
CA LEU A 179 11.87 2.40 -22.35
C LEU A 179 13.26 1.76 -22.54
N SER A 180 13.67 0.92 -21.61
CA SER A 180 14.94 0.21 -21.67
C SER A 180 14.68 -1.28 -21.75
N THR A 181 15.42 -2.00 -22.62
CA THR A 181 15.21 -3.44 -22.88
C THR A 181 16.54 -4.18 -22.90
N VAL A 182 16.48 -5.49 -22.70
CA VAL A 182 17.59 -6.41 -22.90
C VAL A 182 17.37 -7.24 -24.15
N GLY A 183 18.46 -7.60 -24.84
CA GLY A 183 18.39 -8.43 -26.06
C GLY A 183 18.17 -9.91 -25.80
N ASP A 184 18.48 -10.40 -24.60
CA ASP A 184 18.44 -11.82 -24.25
C ASP A 184 17.14 -12.22 -23.52
N VAL A 185 15.99 -11.91 -24.12
CA VAL A 185 14.67 -12.40 -23.69
C VAL A 185 13.87 -12.82 -24.92
N ASP A 186 12.76 -13.54 -24.68
CA ASP A 186 11.86 -13.97 -25.75
C ASP A 186 11.43 -12.78 -26.62
N GLN A 187 11.44 -12.96 -27.94
CA GLN A 187 11.11 -11.92 -28.90
C GLN A 187 9.69 -11.39 -28.71
N SER A 188 8.76 -12.25 -28.30
CA SER A 188 7.37 -11.86 -28.03
C SER A 188 7.26 -10.87 -26.85
N ILE A 189 8.10 -11.01 -25.83
CA ILE A 189 8.17 -10.09 -24.70
C ILE A 189 8.79 -8.76 -25.16
N GLN A 190 9.87 -8.80 -25.95
CA GLN A 190 10.49 -7.58 -26.48
C GLN A 190 9.50 -6.79 -27.34
N ASP A 191 8.75 -7.46 -28.20
CA ASP A 191 7.78 -6.83 -29.09
C ASP A 191 6.62 -6.24 -28.29
N ALA A 192 6.12 -6.97 -27.29
CA ALA A 192 5.07 -6.45 -26.39
C ALA A 192 5.55 -5.22 -25.59
N LEU A 193 6.78 -5.19 -25.13
CA LEU A 193 7.32 -4.02 -24.43
C LEU A 193 7.45 -2.79 -25.32
N LYS A 194 7.80 -2.95 -26.61
CA LYS A 194 7.86 -1.84 -27.60
C LYS A 194 6.48 -1.22 -27.90
N GLU A 195 5.41 -1.97 -27.69
CA GLU A 195 4.03 -1.49 -27.90
C GLU A 195 3.47 -0.73 -26.68
N VAL A 196 4.19 -0.70 -25.54
CA VAL A 196 3.79 0.08 -24.35
C VAL A 196 3.76 1.57 -24.72
N LYS A 197 2.67 2.24 -24.39
CA LYS A 197 2.49 3.68 -24.63
C LYS A 197 2.67 4.45 -23.35
N LEU A 198 3.38 5.57 -23.46
CA LEU A 198 3.54 6.53 -22.38
C LEU A 198 3.00 7.89 -22.85
N GLU A 199 2.05 8.42 -22.09
CA GLU A 199 1.57 9.80 -22.21
C GLU A 199 2.08 10.60 -21.02
N THR A 200 2.72 11.76 -21.29
CA THR A 200 3.21 12.62 -20.22
C THR A 200 2.08 13.49 -19.68
N MET A 201 2.01 13.62 -18.37
CA MET A 201 1.07 14.48 -17.66
C MET A 201 1.81 15.42 -16.72
N GLU A 202 1.12 16.44 -16.21
CA GLU A 202 1.69 17.33 -15.19
C GLU A 202 2.06 16.53 -13.94
N ARG A 203 3.27 16.75 -13.43
CA ARG A 203 3.73 16.08 -12.23
C ARG A 203 3.14 16.72 -10.98
N THR A 204 2.52 15.91 -10.15
CA THR A 204 2.13 16.32 -8.80
C THR A 204 3.39 16.41 -7.92
N PRO A 205 3.50 17.42 -7.04
CA PRO A 205 4.55 17.42 -6.02
C PRO A 205 4.54 16.12 -5.22
N MET A 206 5.74 15.63 -4.85
CA MET A 206 5.89 14.37 -4.13
C MET A 206 5.09 14.37 -2.82
N ALA A 207 4.47 13.23 -2.52
CA ALA A 207 3.87 12.98 -1.22
C ALA A 207 4.95 12.95 -0.11
N GLU A 208 4.56 13.20 1.12
CA GLU A 208 5.47 13.18 2.28
C GLU A 208 6.22 11.84 2.44
N ASN A 209 5.56 10.73 2.07
CA ASN A 209 6.17 9.40 2.09
C ASN A 209 7.19 9.16 0.96
N GLY A 210 7.31 10.08 0.00
CA GLY A 210 8.26 10.00 -1.10
C GLY A 210 8.00 8.88 -2.13
N TYR A 211 6.86 8.19 -2.10
CA TYR A 211 6.58 7.09 -3.02
C TYR A 211 6.04 7.57 -4.37
N VAL A 212 6.79 7.28 -5.46
CA VAL A 212 6.49 7.80 -6.81
C VAL A 212 5.35 7.06 -7.51
N PHE A 213 5.16 5.79 -7.20
CA PHE A 213 4.18 4.92 -7.88
C PHE A 213 2.82 4.90 -7.17
N GLN A 214 2.48 5.92 -6.40
CA GLN A 214 1.10 6.10 -5.99
C GLN A 214 0.26 6.35 -7.25
N GLU A 215 -0.72 5.49 -7.44
CA GLU A 215 -1.74 5.75 -8.45
C GLU A 215 -2.51 7.00 -8.03
N LYS A 216 -2.99 7.76 -9.00
CA LYS A 216 -3.97 8.83 -8.72
C LYS A 216 -5.06 8.19 -7.87
N GLU A 217 -5.34 8.81 -6.71
CA GLU A 217 -6.47 8.37 -5.90
C GLU A 217 -7.66 8.30 -6.85
N MET A 218 -8.09 7.08 -7.14
CA MET A 218 -9.33 6.92 -7.90
C MET A 218 -10.37 7.64 -7.07
N GLU A 219 -11.02 8.65 -7.67
CA GLU A 219 -12.19 9.27 -7.08
C GLU A 219 -13.01 8.12 -6.50
N GLN A 220 -13.33 8.24 -5.24
CA GLN A 220 -14.00 7.21 -4.46
C GLN A 220 -15.06 6.55 -5.32
N THR A 221 -14.86 5.31 -5.76
CA THR A 221 -15.76 4.62 -6.69
C THR A 221 -17.12 4.36 -6.05
N SER A 222 -17.23 4.59 -4.74
CA SER A 222 -18.49 4.55 -4.02
C SER A 222 -19.09 5.94 -3.91
N ASP A 223 -20.14 6.21 -4.68
CA ASP A 223 -21.04 7.35 -4.52
C ASP A 223 -21.91 7.24 -3.24
N ALA A 224 -21.62 6.28 -2.36
CA ALA A 224 -22.38 6.05 -1.14
C ALA A 224 -22.32 7.27 -0.22
N LYS A 225 -23.44 7.96 -0.08
CA LYS A 225 -23.60 9.10 0.81
C LYS A 225 -24.07 8.67 2.22
N SER A 226 -24.33 7.39 2.40
CA SER A 226 -24.80 6.82 3.66
C SER A 226 -24.39 5.36 3.74
N VAL A 227 -24.10 4.89 4.94
CA VAL A 227 -23.96 3.46 5.24
C VAL A 227 -25.31 2.85 5.66
N ALA A 228 -26.32 3.67 5.97
CA ALA A 228 -27.64 3.21 6.38
C ALA A 228 -28.49 2.71 5.18
N PRO A 229 -29.40 1.73 5.38
CA PRO A 229 -29.59 0.98 6.61
C PRO A 229 -28.42 0.03 6.84
N PHE A 230 -27.91 0.00 8.07
CA PHE A 230 -26.71 -0.71 8.47
C PHE A 230 -27.05 -1.76 9.53
N GLU A 231 -26.66 -2.98 9.26
CA GLU A 231 -26.80 -4.09 10.21
C GLU A 231 -25.64 -5.07 10.01
N THR A 232 -24.77 -5.15 10.99
CA THR A 232 -23.68 -6.11 11.00
C THR A 232 -23.46 -6.65 12.41
N GLN A 233 -22.37 -7.35 12.63
CA GLN A 233 -21.92 -7.83 13.93
C GLN A 233 -20.48 -7.36 14.18
N ASP A 234 -20.16 -7.19 15.46
CA ASP A 234 -18.77 -7.11 15.86
C ASP A 234 -18.10 -8.50 15.76
N ILE A 235 -16.79 -8.53 15.99
CA ILE A 235 -15.99 -9.76 15.89
C ILE A 235 -16.38 -10.81 16.94
N ASP A 236 -17.13 -10.45 17.98
CA ASP A 236 -17.67 -11.35 19.02
C ASP A 236 -19.11 -11.80 18.73
N GLY A 237 -19.69 -11.33 17.62
CA GLY A 237 -21.04 -11.70 17.18
C GLY A 237 -22.14 -10.83 17.75
N LYS A 238 -21.84 -9.74 18.47
CA LYS A 238 -22.83 -8.78 18.95
C LYS A 238 -23.30 -7.90 17.79
N ALA A 239 -24.63 -7.76 17.65
CA ALA A 239 -25.21 -6.90 16.62
C ALA A 239 -24.79 -5.43 16.77
N PHE A 240 -24.49 -4.80 15.65
CA PHE A 240 -24.23 -3.38 15.49
C PHE A 240 -25.10 -2.84 14.35
N THR A 241 -25.89 -1.81 14.63
CA THR A 241 -26.93 -1.32 13.73
C THR A 241 -26.90 0.21 13.62
N ASP A 242 -27.78 0.78 12.81
CA ASP A 242 -28.01 2.25 12.74
C ASP A 242 -28.24 2.88 14.12
N ALA A 243 -28.87 2.16 15.05
CA ALA A 243 -29.10 2.64 16.41
C ALA A 243 -27.83 2.84 17.23
N ASP A 244 -26.73 2.20 16.83
CA ASP A 244 -25.42 2.38 17.47
C ASP A 244 -24.76 3.68 17.01
N PHE A 245 -24.91 4.07 15.75
CA PHE A 245 -24.49 5.39 15.28
C PHE A 245 -25.28 6.52 15.96
N ALA A 246 -26.56 6.31 16.24
CA ALA A 246 -27.41 7.30 16.92
C ALA A 246 -26.94 7.65 18.35
N LYS A 247 -26.07 6.87 18.95
CA LYS A 247 -25.46 7.16 20.27
C LYS A 247 -24.42 8.29 20.21
N ASN A 248 -23.91 8.61 19.04
CA ASN A 248 -22.89 9.61 18.82
C ASN A 248 -23.40 10.73 17.90
N LYS A 249 -22.85 11.93 18.06
CA LYS A 249 -23.03 13.00 17.07
C LYS A 249 -22.24 12.68 15.80
N LEU A 250 -21.04 12.14 15.98
CA LEU A 250 -20.12 11.78 14.93
C LEU A 250 -19.46 10.43 15.28
N THR A 251 -19.46 9.49 14.36
CA THR A 251 -18.70 8.24 14.50
C THR A 251 -17.60 8.19 13.46
N MET A 252 -16.38 8.03 13.94
CA MET A 252 -15.21 7.74 13.12
C MET A 252 -15.20 6.26 12.76
N VAL A 253 -15.22 5.94 11.48
CA VAL A 253 -15.17 4.57 10.97
C VAL A 253 -13.77 4.33 10.36
N ASN A 254 -12.94 3.62 11.09
CA ASN A 254 -11.58 3.26 10.66
C ASN A 254 -11.60 1.86 10.03
N VAL A 255 -11.25 1.79 8.76
CA VAL A 255 -11.23 0.55 7.98
C VAL A 255 -9.80 0.01 7.94
N PHE A 256 -9.63 -1.23 8.38
CA PHE A 256 -8.31 -1.86 8.48
C PHE A 256 -8.35 -3.36 8.17
N ALA A 257 -7.19 -4.02 8.15
CA ALA A 257 -7.07 -5.46 8.02
C ALA A 257 -6.08 -6.02 9.06
N THR A 258 -6.26 -7.27 9.45
CA THR A 258 -5.46 -7.91 10.51
C THR A 258 -3.97 -8.07 10.16
N TRP A 259 -3.62 -7.98 8.90
CA TRP A 259 -2.24 -8.04 8.38
C TRP A 259 -1.62 -6.65 8.13
N CYS A 260 -2.37 -5.56 8.32
CA CYS A 260 -1.91 -4.20 8.06
C CYS A 260 -1.14 -3.64 9.26
N THR A 261 0.19 -3.63 9.19
CA THR A 261 1.06 -3.17 10.29
C THR A 261 0.80 -1.71 10.69
N ALA A 262 0.69 -0.79 9.72
CA ALA A 262 0.41 0.62 9.99
C ALA A 262 -0.94 0.80 10.70
N CYS A 263 -1.96 0.03 10.28
CA CYS A 263 -3.27 0.06 10.92
C CYS A 263 -3.19 -0.37 12.39
N ILE A 264 -2.48 -1.47 12.67
CA ILE A 264 -2.35 -2.01 14.03
C ILE A 264 -1.60 -1.03 14.93
N GLN A 265 -0.59 -0.34 14.41
CA GLN A 265 0.16 0.69 15.14
C GLN A 265 -0.68 1.91 15.50
N GLU A 266 -1.68 2.25 14.70
CA GLU A 266 -2.58 3.39 14.93
C GLU A 266 -3.64 3.11 16.00
N ILE A 267 -4.08 1.86 16.17
CA ILE A 267 -5.19 1.47 17.08
C ILE A 267 -5.06 2.04 18.50
N PRO A 268 -3.88 2.06 19.16
CA PRO A 268 -3.75 2.67 20.49
C PRO A 268 -4.06 4.17 20.53
N ASP A 269 -3.77 4.90 19.47
CA ASP A 269 -4.10 6.32 19.37
C ASP A 269 -5.58 6.54 19.08
N LEU A 270 -6.21 5.66 18.30
CA LEU A 270 -7.66 5.64 18.11
C LEU A 270 -8.41 5.30 19.40
N GLU A 271 -7.88 4.42 20.25
CA GLU A 271 -8.48 4.13 21.57
C GLU A 271 -8.44 5.37 22.46
N LYS A 272 -7.30 6.06 22.55
CA LYS A 272 -7.21 7.33 23.31
C LYS A 272 -8.15 8.38 22.75
N LEU A 273 -8.27 8.48 21.42
CA LEU A 273 -9.20 9.39 20.76
C LEU A 273 -10.64 9.08 21.16
N ASN A 274 -11.03 7.80 21.14
CA ASN A 274 -12.36 7.35 21.54
C ASN A 274 -12.69 7.73 22.98
N GLU A 275 -11.73 7.58 23.91
CA GLU A 275 -11.90 7.97 25.31
C GLU A 275 -11.99 9.50 25.48
N GLU A 276 -11.07 10.26 24.89
CA GLU A 276 -10.96 11.70 25.09
C GLU A 276 -12.06 12.51 24.40
N MET A 277 -12.62 12.01 23.30
CA MET A 277 -13.64 12.72 22.52
C MET A 277 -15.08 12.27 22.82
N LYS A 278 -15.25 11.29 23.69
CA LYS A 278 -16.55 10.74 24.07
C LYS A 278 -17.52 11.80 24.59
N ASP A 279 -17.07 12.67 25.48
CA ASP A 279 -17.89 13.74 26.05
C ASP A 279 -18.29 14.81 25.01
N LYS A 280 -17.59 14.89 23.88
CA LYS A 280 -17.96 15.72 22.74
C LYS A 280 -18.99 15.04 21.82
N GLY A 281 -19.35 13.79 22.11
CA GLY A 281 -20.29 12.99 21.33
C GLY A 281 -19.63 12.32 20.11
N VAL A 282 -18.34 12.00 20.20
CA VAL A 282 -17.61 11.26 19.18
C VAL A 282 -17.42 9.82 19.63
N GLY A 283 -17.65 8.86 18.74
CA GLY A 283 -17.31 7.46 18.92
C GLY A 283 -16.38 6.97 17.81
N VAL A 284 -15.67 5.89 18.07
CA VAL A 284 -14.83 5.20 17.09
C VAL A 284 -15.35 3.78 16.86
N VAL A 285 -15.30 3.30 15.62
CA VAL A 285 -15.52 1.90 15.27
C VAL A 285 -14.44 1.46 14.29
N GLY A 286 -13.96 0.24 14.43
CA GLY A 286 -13.07 -0.38 13.46
C GLY A 286 -13.85 -1.30 12.53
N VAL A 287 -13.60 -1.29 11.23
CA VAL A 287 -14.13 -2.27 10.27
C VAL A 287 -12.99 -3.15 9.80
N VAL A 288 -13.04 -4.44 10.12
CA VAL A 288 -11.96 -5.40 9.83
C VAL A 288 -12.22 -6.09 8.51
N MET A 289 -11.68 -5.55 7.43
CA MET A 289 -12.04 -5.94 6.05
C MET A 289 -11.77 -7.40 5.70
N ASP A 290 -10.73 -8.00 6.25
CA ASP A 290 -10.32 -9.37 5.92
C ASP A 290 -11.03 -10.46 6.74
N THR A 291 -12.01 -10.07 7.57
CA THR A 291 -12.83 -11.03 8.34
C THR A 291 -14.03 -11.59 7.58
N HIS A 292 -14.33 -11.04 6.40
CA HIS A 292 -15.47 -11.45 5.57
C HIS A 292 -15.11 -11.43 4.09
N GLU A 293 -15.44 -12.50 3.35
CA GLU A 293 -15.21 -12.61 1.89
C GLU A 293 -16.29 -13.52 1.28
N ASP A 294 -16.85 -13.10 0.15
CA ASP A 294 -17.84 -13.86 -0.63
C ASP A 294 -19.03 -14.38 0.22
N GLY A 295 -19.58 -13.54 1.11
CA GLY A 295 -20.70 -13.86 1.97
C GLY A 295 -20.36 -14.78 3.16
N LYS A 296 -19.08 -14.95 3.49
CA LYS A 296 -18.63 -15.86 4.56
C LYS A 296 -17.61 -15.21 5.46
N ASP A 297 -17.74 -15.51 6.74
CA ASP A 297 -16.73 -15.15 7.73
C ASP A 297 -15.45 -15.98 7.52
N ILE A 298 -14.30 -15.33 7.75
CA ILE A 298 -12.97 -15.94 7.69
C ILE A 298 -12.49 -16.17 9.13
N PRO A 299 -12.57 -17.41 9.66
CA PRO A 299 -12.29 -17.71 11.08
C PRO A 299 -10.88 -17.27 11.51
N GLU A 300 -9.86 -17.52 10.68
CA GLU A 300 -8.48 -17.15 10.99
C GLU A 300 -8.31 -15.65 11.16
N ALA A 301 -8.96 -14.84 10.33
CA ALA A 301 -8.92 -13.38 10.43
C ALA A 301 -9.70 -12.88 11.64
N LEU A 302 -10.84 -13.52 11.98
CA LEU A 302 -11.58 -13.22 13.20
C LEU A 302 -10.75 -13.49 14.46
N ASP A 303 -10.07 -14.62 14.53
CA ASP A 303 -9.19 -14.95 15.65
C ASP A 303 -8.03 -13.94 15.79
N LYS A 304 -7.43 -13.53 14.67
CA LYS A 304 -6.42 -12.47 14.66
C LYS A 304 -6.99 -11.12 15.12
N ALA A 305 -8.18 -10.73 14.67
CA ALA A 305 -8.82 -9.48 15.07
C ALA A 305 -9.11 -9.46 16.59
N LYS A 306 -9.59 -10.57 17.16
CA LYS A 306 -9.80 -10.73 18.62
C LYS A 306 -8.49 -10.64 19.39
N ALA A 307 -7.43 -11.28 18.88
CA ALA A 307 -6.12 -11.21 19.50
C ALA A 307 -5.55 -9.77 19.50
N ILE A 308 -5.72 -9.04 18.39
CA ILE A 308 -5.32 -7.61 18.28
C ILE A 308 -6.10 -6.78 19.29
N GLN A 309 -7.45 -6.88 19.31
CA GLN A 309 -8.30 -6.13 20.22
C GLN A 309 -7.93 -6.36 21.68
N SER A 310 -7.78 -7.62 22.07
CA SER A 310 -7.40 -8.02 23.42
C SER A 310 -6.00 -7.53 23.83
N LYS A 311 -5.01 -7.69 22.94
CA LYS A 311 -3.61 -7.30 23.21
C LYS A 311 -3.47 -5.78 23.35
N LEU A 312 -4.18 -5.02 22.53
CA LEU A 312 -4.16 -3.54 22.54
C LEU A 312 -5.17 -2.96 23.52
N LYS A 313 -6.00 -3.81 24.19
CA LYS A 313 -7.03 -3.42 25.16
C LYS A 313 -8.02 -2.41 24.58
N THR A 314 -8.38 -2.58 23.32
CA THR A 314 -9.28 -1.69 22.60
C THR A 314 -10.71 -1.89 23.07
N THR A 315 -11.40 -0.78 23.44
CA THR A 315 -12.77 -0.78 23.97
C THR A 315 -13.82 -0.47 22.92
N TYR A 316 -13.46 0.22 21.83
CA TYR A 316 -14.37 0.44 20.71
C TYR A 316 -14.57 -0.84 19.88
N PRO A 317 -15.75 -1.03 19.26
CA PRO A 317 -16.08 -2.27 18.58
C PRO A 317 -15.28 -2.44 17.27
N PHE A 318 -14.81 -3.67 17.02
CA PHE A 318 -14.32 -4.12 15.73
C PHE A 318 -15.46 -4.83 15.01
N LEU A 319 -15.88 -4.30 13.87
CA LEU A 319 -17.01 -4.78 13.10
C LEU A 319 -16.57 -5.69 11.96
N LYS A 320 -17.38 -6.70 11.68
CA LYS A 320 -17.27 -7.48 10.43
C LYS A 320 -17.99 -6.68 9.32
N PRO A 321 -17.40 -6.50 8.14
CA PRO A 321 -18.16 -5.97 7.03
C PRO A 321 -19.16 -7.03 6.52
N ASP A 322 -20.36 -6.61 6.18
CA ASP A 322 -21.31 -7.42 5.42
C ASP A 322 -21.11 -7.20 3.91
N ASP A 323 -21.79 -8.00 3.08
CA ASP A 323 -21.72 -7.88 1.62
C ASP A 323 -22.20 -6.50 1.14
N LYS A 324 -23.15 -5.89 1.83
CA LYS A 324 -23.68 -4.58 1.47
C LYS A 324 -22.64 -3.49 1.68
N LEU A 325 -21.95 -3.51 2.81
CA LEU A 325 -20.87 -2.58 3.10
C LEU A 325 -19.69 -2.80 2.16
N MET A 326 -19.34 -4.08 1.88
CA MET A 326 -18.28 -4.46 0.96
C MET A 326 -18.54 -4.00 -0.47
N ASN A 327 -19.77 -4.14 -0.96
CA ASN A 327 -20.19 -3.74 -2.30
C ASN A 327 -20.66 -2.27 -2.38
N GLY A 328 -20.74 -1.59 -1.24
CA GLY A 328 -21.12 -0.19 -1.10
C GLY A 328 -19.92 0.68 -0.73
N ARG A 329 -19.95 1.26 0.50
CA ARG A 329 -18.93 2.24 0.93
C ARG A 329 -17.49 1.73 0.91
N LEU A 330 -17.26 0.44 1.12
CA LEU A 330 -15.92 -0.14 1.11
C LEU A 330 -15.45 -0.52 -0.31
N GLN A 331 -16.31 -0.40 -1.32
CA GLN A 331 -15.91 -0.67 -2.70
C GLN A 331 -14.90 0.39 -3.15
N GLY A 332 -13.78 -0.06 -3.69
CA GLY A 332 -12.76 0.82 -4.26
C GLY A 332 -11.74 1.36 -3.27
N ILE A 333 -11.76 0.94 -2.00
CA ILE A 333 -10.67 1.25 -1.06
C ILE A 333 -9.35 0.71 -1.61
N GLN A 334 -8.38 1.62 -1.82
CA GLN A 334 -7.08 1.33 -2.44
C GLN A 334 -5.98 1.13 -1.40
N ALA A 335 -6.09 1.79 -0.25
CA ALA A 335 -5.07 1.76 0.79
C ALA A 335 -5.72 1.61 2.18
N LEU A 336 -4.99 0.99 3.12
CA LEU A 336 -5.38 0.86 4.52
C LEU A 336 -4.28 1.41 5.43
N PRO A 337 -4.68 2.04 6.56
CA PRO A 337 -6.05 2.28 6.98
C PRO A 337 -6.74 3.34 6.14
N GLU A 338 -8.06 3.23 5.97
CA GLU A 338 -8.91 4.29 5.45
C GLU A 338 -9.94 4.68 6.50
N THR A 339 -10.15 5.97 6.69
CA THR A 339 -11.07 6.48 7.70
C THR A 339 -12.07 7.43 7.07
N PHE A 340 -13.35 7.24 7.40
CA PHE A 340 -14.43 8.16 7.06
C PHE A 340 -15.31 8.39 8.28
N PHE A 341 -16.23 9.34 8.18
CA PHE A 341 -17.08 9.75 9.29
C PHE A 341 -18.54 9.60 8.93
N VAL A 342 -19.35 9.24 9.93
CA VAL A 342 -20.81 9.17 9.80
C VAL A 342 -21.49 9.95 10.90
N ASP A 343 -22.64 10.56 10.57
CA ASP A 343 -23.49 11.23 11.53
C ASP A 343 -24.37 10.21 12.32
N SER A 344 -25.19 10.71 13.23
CA SER A 344 -26.11 9.90 14.03
C SER A 344 -27.17 9.13 13.23
N LYS A 345 -27.29 9.37 11.93
CA LYS A 345 -28.24 8.72 11.01
C LYS A 345 -27.54 7.78 10.03
N GLY A 346 -26.20 7.61 10.16
CA GLY A 346 -25.41 6.80 9.23
C GLY A 346 -25.10 7.50 7.90
N ASN A 347 -25.33 8.82 7.77
CA ASN A 347 -24.88 9.56 6.59
C ASN A 347 -23.39 9.81 6.68
N ILE A 348 -22.70 9.63 5.55
CA ILE A 348 -21.29 9.96 5.43
C ILE A 348 -21.14 11.48 5.45
N VAL A 349 -20.26 11.99 6.30
CA VAL A 349 -20.03 13.43 6.48
C VAL A 349 -18.54 13.74 6.37
N GLY A 350 -18.23 14.93 5.85
CA GLY A 350 -16.87 15.41 5.73
C GLY A 350 -16.04 14.67 4.68
N GLU A 351 -14.76 14.52 4.96
CA GLU A 351 -13.78 13.94 4.06
C GLU A 351 -13.39 12.51 4.44
N THR A 352 -12.81 11.79 3.49
CA THR A 352 -12.18 10.49 3.71
C THR A 352 -10.68 10.68 3.84
N TYR A 353 -10.07 9.94 4.75
CA TYR A 353 -8.65 10.06 5.08
C TYR A 353 -7.96 8.72 4.90
N SER A 354 -6.89 8.69 4.12
CA SER A 354 -6.04 7.52 3.91
C SER A 354 -4.77 7.61 4.75
N GLY A 355 -4.26 6.45 5.17
CA GLY A 355 -3.04 6.31 5.95
C GLY A 355 -3.20 6.56 7.45
N ALA A 356 -2.32 5.93 8.22
CA ALA A 356 -2.27 6.05 9.68
C ALA A 356 -1.85 7.47 10.10
N LYS A 357 -2.43 7.96 11.18
CA LYS A 357 -2.16 9.29 11.74
C LYS A 357 -1.96 9.21 13.25
N SER A 358 -1.26 10.19 13.79
CA SER A 358 -1.09 10.36 15.24
C SER A 358 -2.38 10.82 15.93
N LEU A 359 -2.47 10.62 17.24
CA LEU A 359 -3.57 11.10 18.06
C LEU A 359 -3.88 12.60 17.86
N GLU A 360 -2.85 13.44 17.78
CA GLU A 360 -3.03 14.90 17.65
C GLU A 360 -3.56 15.30 16.26
N GLU A 361 -3.12 14.60 15.20
CA GLU A 361 -3.69 14.77 13.86
C GLU A 361 -5.15 14.36 13.84
N TRP A 362 -5.50 13.20 14.43
CA TRP A 362 -6.87 12.74 14.52
C TRP A 362 -7.77 13.67 15.33
N LYS A 363 -7.29 14.24 16.44
CA LYS A 363 -8.03 15.25 17.19
C LYS A 363 -8.38 16.47 16.33
N THR A 364 -7.40 16.95 15.57
CA THR A 364 -7.60 18.10 14.67
C THR A 364 -8.63 17.78 13.59
N ILE A 365 -8.55 16.60 12.99
CA ILE A 365 -9.48 16.12 11.97
C ILE A 365 -10.88 15.97 12.55
N VAL A 366 -11.03 15.28 13.66
CA VAL A 366 -12.33 15.06 14.31
C VAL A 366 -12.99 16.38 14.70
N GLU A 367 -12.22 17.36 15.20
CA GLU A 367 -12.76 18.70 15.51
C GLU A 367 -13.21 19.47 14.27
N LYS A 368 -12.54 19.24 13.11
CA LYS A 368 -12.98 19.77 11.81
C LYS A 368 -14.28 19.09 11.38
N GLU A 369 -14.34 17.75 11.42
CA GLU A 369 -15.49 16.99 10.94
C GLU A 369 -16.74 17.16 11.82
N LEU A 370 -16.58 17.36 13.11
CA LEU A 370 -17.68 17.72 14.02
C LEU A 370 -18.45 18.98 13.59
N LYS A 371 -17.80 19.92 12.88
CA LYS A 371 -18.44 21.13 12.37
C LYS A 371 -19.36 20.85 11.17
N ASN A 372 -19.15 19.73 10.50
CA ASN A 372 -19.94 19.29 9.34
C ASN A 372 -21.22 18.55 9.76
N VAL A 373 -21.34 18.16 11.03
CA VAL A 373 -22.55 17.51 11.57
C VAL A 373 -23.60 18.58 11.91
N LYS A 374 -24.80 18.44 11.37
CA LYS A 374 -25.94 19.34 11.58
C LYS A 374 -26.85 18.87 12.71
#